data_c009c55e8107e7f80a9a1f765554c4c3
#
_entry.id   c009c55e8107e7f80a9a1f765554c4c3
#
_cell.length_a   1.000
_cell.length_b   1.000
_cell.length_c   1.000
_cell.angle_alpha   90.00
_cell.angle_beta   90.00
_cell.angle_gamma   90.00
#
_symmetry.space_group_name_H-M   'P 1'
#
loop_
_entity.id
_entity.type
_entity.pdbx_description
1 polymer ?
#
loop_
_entity_poly.entity_id
_entity_poly.type
_entity_poly.pdbx_seq_one_letter_code
_entity_poly.pdbx_strand_id
1 'polypeptide(L)'
;MEYESVIGLEVHAQLLTKAKLFCACATVFQADPNEQTCPVCLGMPGVLPVLNRQAVEFAIRTGLAMQGKIASVSRFARKNYFYPDLPKGYQISQYAEPLIEGGGLTIDLEGTSKSIRLIRIHLEEDAGKSIHGENLADPSKSYVDLNRDRKSVV
;
A
#
# COMPACT_ATOMS: atom_id res chain seq x y z
N MET A 1 -26.67 12.39 -27.76
CA MET A 1 -25.33 11.99 -27.28
C MET A 1 -25.51 10.67 -26.58
N GLU A 2 -24.79 9.65 -27.00
CA GLU A 2 -24.70 8.39 -26.27
C GLU A 2 -23.56 8.50 -25.28
N TYR A 3 -23.77 8.05 -24.04
CA TYR A 3 -22.75 8.01 -23.00
C TYR A 3 -22.40 6.55 -22.70
N GLU A 4 -21.10 6.25 -22.63
CA GLU A 4 -20.59 4.97 -22.19
C GLU A 4 -20.08 5.09 -20.75
N SER A 5 -20.50 4.18 -19.86
CA SER A 5 -20.00 4.13 -18.50
C SER A 5 -18.69 3.37 -18.45
N VAL A 6 -17.61 4.03 -18.02
CA VAL A 6 -16.31 3.39 -17.76
C VAL A 6 -16.06 3.37 -16.27
N ILE A 7 -15.91 2.18 -15.69
CA ILE A 7 -15.71 1.99 -14.25
C ILE A 7 -14.33 1.37 -14.03
N GLY A 8 -13.46 2.07 -13.29
CA GLY A 8 -12.20 1.57 -12.78
C GLY A 8 -12.31 1.28 -11.29
N LEU A 9 -11.71 0.20 -10.83
CA LEU A 9 -11.59 -0.15 -9.42
C LEU A 9 -10.12 -0.23 -9.04
N GLU A 10 -9.82 0.28 -7.85
CA GLU A 10 -8.52 0.14 -7.19
C GLU A 10 -8.76 -0.52 -5.84
N VAL A 11 -8.08 -1.64 -5.60
CA VAL A 11 -8.25 -2.44 -4.38
C VAL A 11 -6.94 -2.50 -3.63
N HIS A 12 -6.95 -2.08 -2.37
CA HIS A 12 -5.80 -2.16 -1.48
C HIS A 12 -5.92 -3.37 -0.56
N ALA A 13 -4.93 -4.25 -0.60
CA ALA A 13 -4.83 -5.41 0.28
C ALA A 13 -3.64 -5.24 1.23
N GLN A 14 -3.90 -5.27 2.53
CA GLN A 14 -2.85 -5.20 3.54
C GLN A 14 -2.21 -6.56 3.76
N LEU A 15 -0.90 -6.67 3.57
CA LEU A 15 -0.16 -7.92 3.71
C LEU A 15 0.12 -8.24 5.18
N LEU A 16 -0.06 -9.48 5.59
CA LEU A 16 0.18 -9.99 6.95
C LEU A 16 1.66 -10.30 7.18
N THR A 17 2.54 -9.33 7.05
CA THR A 17 3.95 -9.47 7.38
C THR A 17 4.23 -8.97 8.80
N LYS A 18 5.29 -9.50 9.43
CA LYS A 18 5.67 -9.14 10.80
C LYS A 18 6.39 -7.78 10.91
N ALA A 19 6.91 -7.28 9.81
CA ALA A 19 7.64 -6.01 9.75
C ALA A 19 7.15 -5.16 8.58
N LYS A 20 7.34 -3.86 8.60
CA LYS A 20 6.94 -2.90 7.56
C LYS A 20 7.62 -3.15 6.21
N LEU A 21 7.16 -2.52 5.14
CA LEU A 21 7.67 -2.73 3.77
C LEU A 21 9.14 -2.33 3.62
N PHE A 22 9.55 -1.25 4.26
CA PHE A 22 10.86 -0.65 4.06
C PHE A 22 11.71 -0.49 5.33
N CYS A 23 11.28 -1.08 6.46
CA CYS A 23 12.04 -1.07 7.70
C CYS A 23 11.69 -2.28 8.59
N ALA A 24 12.40 -2.43 9.69
CA ALA A 24 12.22 -3.54 10.63
C ALA A 24 11.13 -3.29 11.69
N CYS A 25 10.45 -2.13 11.68
CA CYS A 25 9.39 -1.87 12.64
C CYS A 25 8.28 -2.91 12.54
N ALA A 26 7.78 -3.33 13.70
CA ALA A 26 6.70 -4.29 13.79
C ALA A 26 5.40 -3.74 13.17
N THR A 27 4.48 -4.63 12.83
CA THR A 27 3.15 -4.31 12.30
C THR A 27 2.06 -4.89 13.19
N VAL A 28 2.27 -4.85 14.52
CA VAL A 28 1.33 -5.36 15.50
C VAL A 28 0.05 -4.51 15.46
N PHE A 29 -1.09 -5.19 15.49
CA PHE A 29 -2.38 -4.52 15.51
C PHE A 29 -2.66 -3.92 16.89
N GLN A 30 -3.26 -2.74 16.95
CA GLN A 30 -3.63 -2.04 18.19
C GLN A 30 -2.47 -1.64 19.11
N ALA A 31 -1.25 -1.48 18.59
CA ALA A 31 -0.20 -0.79 19.32
C ALA A 31 -0.56 0.69 19.51
N ASP A 32 -0.04 1.30 20.59
CA ASP A 32 -0.25 2.72 20.84
C ASP A 32 0.30 3.58 19.69
N PRO A 33 -0.30 4.73 19.38
CA PRO A 33 0.14 5.58 18.29
C PRO A 33 1.64 5.90 18.34
N ASN A 34 2.31 5.72 17.20
CA ASN A 34 3.75 5.98 17.02
C ASN A 34 4.71 5.09 17.85
N GLU A 35 4.24 4.02 18.47
CA GLU A 35 5.09 3.07 19.20
C GLU A 35 5.98 2.25 18.23
N GLN A 36 5.48 1.97 17.04
CA GLN A 36 6.15 1.15 16.03
C GLN A 36 6.78 2.01 14.93
N THR A 37 7.62 2.96 15.31
CA THR A 37 8.26 3.88 14.38
C THR A 37 9.79 3.86 14.51
N CYS A 38 10.47 4.25 13.44
CA CYS A 38 11.92 4.40 13.40
C CYS A 38 12.30 5.56 12.46
N PRO A 39 13.57 5.99 12.43
CA PRO A 39 14.00 7.05 11.52
C PRO A 39 13.61 6.85 10.05
N VAL A 40 13.55 5.59 9.57
CA VAL A 40 13.13 5.28 8.19
C VAL A 40 11.66 5.63 7.96
N CYS A 41 10.74 5.16 8.84
CA CYS A 41 9.31 5.49 8.73
C CYS A 41 9.07 6.99 8.86
N LEU A 42 9.85 7.67 9.70
CA LEU A 42 9.75 9.11 9.93
C LEU A 42 10.37 9.94 8.80
N GLY A 43 11.07 9.30 7.86
CA GLY A 43 11.71 10.00 6.75
C GLY A 43 12.85 10.93 7.18
N MET A 44 13.58 10.56 8.22
CA MET A 44 14.70 11.36 8.72
C MET A 44 15.82 11.49 7.69
N PRO A 45 16.58 12.60 7.68
CA PRO A 45 17.70 12.75 6.75
C PRO A 45 18.73 11.62 6.86
N GLY A 46 19.18 11.12 5.71
CA GLY A 46 20.22 10.08 5.63
C GLY A 46 19.74 8.64 5.77
N VAL A 47 18.45 8.41 6.03
CA VAL A 47 17.90 7.05 6.10
C VAL A 47 17.70 6.45 4.72
N LEU A 48 17.90 5.13 4.61
CA LEU A 48 17.65 4.36 3.40
C LEU A 48 16.63 3.25 3.69
N PRO A 49 15.58 3.11 2.86
CA PRO A 49 14.62 2.03 2.98
C PRO A 49 15.26 0.68 2.61
N VAL A 50 14.85 -0.39 3.31
CA VAL A 50 15.24 -1.76 2.99
C VAL A 50 13.99 -2.59 2.73
N LEU A 51 13.87 -3.11 1.51
CA LEU A 51 12.69 -3.83 1.06
C LEU A 51 12.51 -5.15 1.83
N ASN A 52 11.31 -5.38 2.32
CA ASN A 52 10.92 -6.60 2.99
C ASN A 52 10.64 -7.72 1.99
N ARG A 53 11.48 -8.74 2.00
CA ARG A 53 11.39 -9.91 1.12
C ARG A 53 10.02 -10.62 1.23
N GLN A 54 9.48 -10.79 2.44
CA GLN A 54 8.20 -11.48 2.63
C GLN A 54 7.03 -10.74 1.95
N ALA A 55 7.08 -9.40 1.89
CA ALA A 55 6.07 -8.63 1.17
C ALA A 55 6.12 -8.91 -0.33
N VAL A 56 7.32 -8.98 -0.90
CA VAL A 56 7.50 -9.33 -2.31
C VAL A 56 6.99 -10.74 -2.59
N GLU A 57 7.30 -11.70 -1.73
CA GLU A 57 6.80 -13.09 -1.86
C GLU A 57 5.27 -13.15 -1.82
N PHE A 58 4.62 -12.39 -0.93
CA PHE A 58 3.17 -12.33 -0.86
C PHE A 58 2.56 -11.66 -2.09
N ALA A 59 3.16 -10.59 -2.58
CA ALA A 59 2.70 -9.93 -3.81
C ALA A 59 2.83 -10.87 -5.03
N ILE A 60 3.93 -11.61 -5.15
CA ILE A 60 4.11 -12.62 -6.21
C ILE A 60 3.03 -13.70 -6.12
N ARG A 61 2.74 -14.21 -4.92
CA ARG A 61 1.66 -15.20 -4.73
C ARG A 61 0.30 -14.63 -5.15
N THR A 62 0.02 -13.38 -4.81
CA THR A 62 -1.21 -12.69 -5.25
C THR A 62 -1.25 -12.59 -6.78
N GLY A 63 -0.13 -12.15 -7.40
CA GLY A 63 -0.03 -12.07 -8.84
C GLY A 63 -0.27 -13.39 -9.55
N LEU A 64 0.31 -14.48 -9.04
CA LEU A 64 0.09 -15.84 -9.58
C LEU A 64 -1.37 -16.29 -9.43
N ALA A 65 -1.99 -16.04 -8.27
CA ALA A 65 -3.39 -16.36 -8.03
C ALA A 65 -4.34 -15.59 -8.98
N MET A 66 -3.97 -14.38 -9.34
CA MET A 66 -4.70 -13.54 -10.30
C MET A 66 -4.27 -13.74 -11.76
N GLN A 67 -3.47 -14.76 -12.05
CA GLN A 67 -2.98 -15.08 -13.40
C GLN A 67 -2.20 -13.92 -14.05
N GLY A 68 -1.57 -13.08 -13.23
CA GLY A 68 -0.74 -11.96 -13.68
C GLY A 68 0.66 -12.41 -14.09
N LYS A 69 1.29 -11.63 -14.94
CA LYS A 69 2.67 -11.83 -15.39
C LYS A 69 3.62 -11.18 -14.38
N ILE A 70 4.45 -11.98 -13.72
CA ILE A 70 5.48 -11.48 -12.80
C ILE A 70 6.61 -10.84 -13.62
N ALA A 71 6.95 -9.60 -13.32
CA ALA A 71 8.05 -8.89 -13.96
C ALA A 71 9.39 -9.48 -13.51
N SER A 72 10.33 -9.67 -14.45
CA SER A 72 11.71 -10.09 -14.15
C SER A 72 12.52 -8.98 -13.49
N VAL A 73 12.15 -7.73 -13.77
CA VAL A 73 12.70 -6.51 -13.17
C VAL A 73 11.53 -5.61 -12.82
N SER A 74 11.56 -5.09 -11.60
CA SER A 74 10.55 -4.15 -11.11
C SER A 74 11.24 -3.03 -10.36
N ARG A 75 10.72 -1.81 -10.42
CA ARG A 75 11.30 -0.64 -9.77
C ARG A 75 10.27 0.11 -8.96
N PHE A 76 10.73 0.61 -7.81
CA PHE A 76 9.96 1.57 -7.04
C PHE A 76 10.18 2.99 -7.56
N ALA A 77 9.11 3.77 -7.52
CA ALA A 77 9.08 5.19 -7.83
C ALA A 77 8.66 5.98 -6.59
N ARG A 78 8.80 7.29 -6.65
CA ARG A 78 8.32 8.21 -5.62
C ARG A 78 7.09 8.94 -6.13
N LYS A 79 5.96 8.74 -5.45
CA LYS A 79 4.73 9.51 -5.66
C LYS A 79 4.79 10.72 -4.74
N ASN A 80 5.17 11.86 -5.30
CA ASN A 80 5.39 13.09 -4.52
C ASN A 80 4.06 13.79 -4.24
N TYR A 81 3.76 14.00 -2.98
CA TYR A 81 2.67 14.85 -2.51
C TYR A 81 2.90 15.24 -1.03
N PHE A 82 2.32 16.36 -0.63
CA PHE A 82 2.49 16.89 0.73
C PHE A 82 1.20 16.72 1.51
N TYR A 83 1.28 15.90 2.56
CA TYR A 83 0.18 15.67 3.48
C TYR A 83 0.72 15.44 4.90
N PRO A 84 -0.02 15.82 5.96
CA PRO A 84 0.46 15.70 7.34
C PRO A 84 0.87 14.28 7.74
N ASP A 85 0.21 13.27 7.22
CA ASP A 85 0.46 11.86 7.49
C ASP A 85 1.58 11.25 6.62
N LEU A 86 2.24 12.08 5.80
CA LEU A 86 3.35 11.69 4.94
C LEU A 86 4.57 12.62 5.15
N PRO A 87 5.30 12.49 6.29
CA PRO A 87 6.34 13.44 6.67
C PRO A 87 7.50 13.53 5.68
N LYS A 88 7.73 12.49 4.88
CA LYS A 88 8.76 12.47 3.82
C LYS A 88 8.41 13.36 2.62
N GLY A 89 7.13 13.72 2.44
CA GLY A 89 6.65 14.42 1.25
C GLY A 89 6.53 13.55 -0.01
N TYR A 90 6.75 12.23 0.12
CA TYR A 90 6.55 11.26 -0.96
C TYR A 90 6.16 9.88 -0.40
N GLN A 91 5.44 9.12 -1.19
CA GLN A 91 5.13 7.71 -0.96
C GLN A 91 5.97 6.85 -1.91
N ILE A 92 6.60 5.81 -1.39
CA ILE A 92 7.28 4.82 -2.23
C ILE A 92 6.23 3.87 -2.79
N SER A 93 6.13 3.81 -4.10
CA SER A 93 5.15 3.02 -4.84
C SER A 93 5.76 2.50 -6.13
N GLN A 94 4.98 1.85 -6.98
CA GLN A 94 5.40 1.39 -8.31
C GLN A 94 4.46 1.96 -9.36
N TYR A 95 4.98 2.40 -10.49
CA TYR A 95 4.18 2.99 -11.56
C TYR A 95 4.50 2.39 -12.94
N ALA A 96 5.61 2.75 -13.55
CA ALA A 96 5.96 2.32 -14.90
C ALA A 96 6.44 0.86 -14.96
N GLU A 97 7.04 0.36 -13.88
CA GLU A 97 7.60 -0.98 -13.78
C GLU A 97 7.03 -1.71 -12.55
N PRO A 98 5.74 -2.06 -12.55
CA PRO A 98 5.10 -2.74 -11.44
C PRO A 98 5.64 -4.18 -11.29
N LEU A 99 5.42 -4.78 -10.15
CA LEU A 99 5.83 -6.16 -9.89
C LEU A 99 5.03 -7.16 -10.74
N ILE A 100 3.75 -6.90 -10.97
CA ILE A 100 2.87 -7.76 -11.74
C ILE A 100 2.11 -6.94 -12.79
N GLU A 101 2.08 -7.45 -14.02
CA GLU A 101 1.34 -6.87 -15.14
C GLU A 101 0.18 -7.78 -15.57
N GLY A 102 -0.95 -7.17 -15.83
CA GLY A 102 -2.14 -7.87 -16.32
C GLY A 102 -2.69 -8.89 -15.33
N GLY A 103 -3.37 -9.88 -15.87
CA GLY A 103 -4.09 -10.90 -15.12
C GLY A 103 -5.60 -10.66 -15.09
N GLY A 104 -6.29 -11.41 -14.26
CA GLY A 104 -7.73 -11.28 -14.11
C GLY A 104 -8.30 -12.29 -13.14
N LEU A 105 -9.57 -12.14 -12.88
CA LEU A 105 -10.36 -13.10 -12.12
C LEU A 105 -11.74 -13.24 -12.73
N THR A 106 -12.34 -14.38 -12.51
CA THR A 106 -13.73 -14.63 -12.88
C THR A 106 -14.57 -14.66 -11.63
N ILE A 107 -15.66 -13.93 -11.63
CA ILE A 107 -16.65 -13.93 -10.57
C ILE A 107 -17.96 -14.51 -11.06
N ASP A 108 -18.61 -15.31 -10.25
CA ASP A 108 -19.92 -15.88 -10.54
C ASP A 108 -20.99 -15.05 -9.80
N LEU A 109 -21.91 -14.50 -10.58
CA LEU A 109 -23.01 -13.68 -10.12
C LEU A 109 -24.34 -14.31 -10.56
N GLU A 110 -25.10 -14.86 -9.62
CA GLU A 110 -26.48 -15.36 -9.82
C GLU A 110 -26.69 -16.11 -11.15
N GLY A 111 -25.80 -17.04 -11.46
CA GLY A 111 -25.87 -17.89 -12.67
C GLY A 111 -25.20 -17.29 -13.91
N THR A 112 -24.56 -16.13 -13.80
CA THR A 112 -23.70 -15.57 -14.85
C THR A 112 -22.26 -15.47 -14.37
N SER A 113 -21.31 -15.79 -15.24
CA SER A 113 -19.88 -15.67 -14.98
C SER A 113 -19.34 -14.40 -15.62
N LYS A 114 -18.66 -13.55 -14.85
CA LYS A 114 -18.07 -12.31 -15.35
C LYS A 114 -16.56 -12.32 -15.15
N SER A 115 -15.83 -12.12 -16.22
CA SER A 115 -14.37 -11.95 -16.18
C SER A 115 -14.02 -10.47 -15.92
N ILE A 116 -13.15 -10.24 -14.94
CA ILE A 116 -12.62 -8.92 -14.59
C ILE A 116 -11.14 -8.91 -14.92
N ARG A 117 -10.74 -7.99 -15.79
CA ARG A 117 -9.35 -7.81 -16.17
C ARG A 117 -8.62 -6.95 -15.13
N LEU A 118 -7.43 -7.38 -14.70
CA LEU A 118 -6.49 -6.57 -13.95
C LEU A 118 -5.55 -5.83 -14.92
N ILE A 119 -5.22 -4.60 -14.59
CA ILE A 119 -4.22 -3.81 -15.31
C ILE A 119 -2.83 -4.13 -14.75
N ARG A 120 -2.70 -4.08 -13.43
CA ARG A 120 -1.45 -4.36 -12.72
C ARG A 120 -1.72 -4.66 -11.25
N ILE A 121 -0.73 -5.24 -10.59
CA ILE A 121 -0.63 -5.33 -9.13
C ILE A 121 0.75 -4.80 -8.73
N HIS A 122 0.80 -3.90 -7.77
CA HIS A 122 2.05 -3.29 -7.32
C HIS A 122 2.13 -3.18 -5.81
N LEU A 123 3.34 -2.99 -5.31
CA LEU A 123 3.63 -2.75 -3.90
C LEU A 123 3.75 -1.26 -3.63
N GLU A 124 3.19 -0.80 -2.53
CA GLU A 124 3.40 0.55 -2.02
C GLU A 124 3.45 0.58 -0.50
N GLU A 125 4.08 1.59 0.07
CA GLU A 125 4.01 1.86 1.49
C GLU A 125 2.69 2.56 1.85
N ASP A 126 2.19 2.32 3.07
CA ASP A 126 1.08 3.09 3.60
C ASP A 126 1.55 4.46 4.11
N ALA A 127 0.72 5.49 3.92
CA ALA A 127 0.84 6.74 4.66
C ALA A 127 0.44 6.55 6.13
N GLY A 128 0.76 7.51 6.98
CA GLY A 128 0.27 7.55 8.35
C GLY A 128 -1.26 7.70 8.41
N LYS A 129 -1.79 7.72 9.62
CA LYS A 129 -3.21 7.99 9.87
C LYS A 129 -3.36 9.33 10.55
N SER A 130 -4.10 10.24 9.94
CA SER A 130 -4.57 11.44 10.62
C SER A 130 -5.66 11.08 11.62
N ILE A 131 -5.51 11.52 12.87
CA ILE A 131 -6.44 11.28 13.96
C ILE A 131 -7.08 12.60 14.33
N HIS A 132 -8.41 12.63 14.28
CA HIS A 132 -9.24 13.76 14.68
C HIS A 132 -10.27 13.25 15.69
N GLY A 133 -10.68 14.06 16.64
CA GLY A 133 -11.78 13.68 17.53
C GLY A 133 -11.75 14.38 18.89
N GLU A 134 -12.89 14.34 19.55
CA GLU A 134 -13.13 15.01 20.84
C GLU A 134 -12.38 14.34 21.99
N ASN A 135 -11.98 13.09 21.86
CA ASN A 135 -11.26 12.32 22.90
C ASN A 135 -9.74 12.47 22.83
N LEU A 136 -9.23 13.42 22.06
CA LEU A 136 -7.80 13.69 21.98
C LEU A 136 -7.35 14.63 23.12
N ALA A 137 -6.07 14.61 23.44
CA ALA A 137 -5.49 15.48 24.48
C ALA A 137 -5.75 16.97 24.22
N ASP A 138 -5.83 17.37 22.95
CA ASP A 138 -6.26 18.69 22.51
C ASP A 138 -7.18 18.54 21.29
N PRO A 139 -8.50 18.69 21.44
CA PRO A 139 -9.46 18.53 20.35
C PRO A 139 -9.29 19.55 19.21
N SER A 140 -8.60 20.66 19.44
CA SER A 140 -8.34 21.68 18.41
C SER A 140 -7.21 21.28 17.46
N LYS A 141 -6.50 20.19 17.75
CA LYS A 141 -5.36 19.70 16.97
C LYS A 141 -5.68 18.40 16.24
N SER A 142 -4.94 18.19 15.18
CA SER A 142 -4.86 16.89 14.50
C SER A 142 -3.58 16.19 14.88
N TYR A 143 -3.64 14.90 15.08
CA TYR A 143 -2.52 14.04 15.41
C TYR A 143 -2.25 13.07 14.27
N VAL A 144 -1.04 12.58 14.16
CA VAL A 144 -0.64 11.61 13.14
C VAL A 144 -0.09 10.36 13.81
N ASP A 145 -0.64 9.21 13.43
CA ASP A 145 -0.12 7.89 13.80
C ASP A 145 0.64 7.30 12.61
N LEU A 146 1.94 7.12 12.79
CA LEU A 146 2.86 6.55 11.81
C LEU A 146 3.15 5.05 12.05
N ASN A 147 2.41 4.40 12.95
CA ASN A 147 2.45 2.94 13.08
C ASN A 147 1.98 2.22 11.81
N ARG A 148 1.16 2.89 11.01
CA ARG A 148 0.66 2.37 9.75
C ARG A 148 1.79 2.29 8.75
N ASP A 149 2.08 1.17 8.36
CA ASP A 149 2.70 0.71 7.14
C ASP A 149 2.42 -0.79 7.08
N ARG A 150 1.13 -1.11 7.22
CA ARG A 150 0.63 -2.40 6.80
C ARG A 150 0.55 -2.33 5.30
N LYS A 151 1.54 -2.82 4.68
CA LYS A 151 1.82 -2.92 3.26
C LYS A 151 0.61 -3.15 2.41
N SER A 152 0.43 -2.30 1.42
CA SER A 152 -0.61 -2.46 0.42
C SER A 152 -0.06 -3.12 -0.83
N VAL A 153 -0.78 -4.13 -1.31
CA VAL A 153 -0.75 -4.61 -2.69
C VAL A 153 -1.93 -3.96 -3.39
N VAL A 154 -1.68 -3.20 -4.41
CA VAL A 154 -2.68 -2.49 -5.20
C VAL A 154 -2.74 -3.04 -6.61
#